data_b7812143abb76e8848a38232b723d406
#
_entry.id   b7812143abb76e8848a38232b723d406
#
_cell.length_a   1.000
_cell.length_b   1.000
_cell.length_c   1.000
_cell.angle_alpha   90.00
_cell.angle_beta   90.00
_cell.angle_gamma   90.00
#
_symmetry.space_group_name_H-M   'P 1'
#
loop_
_entity.id
_entity.type
_entity.pdbx_description
1 polymer ?
#
loop_
_entity_poly.entity_id
_entity_poly.type
_entity_poly.pdbx_seq_one_letter_code
_entity_poly.pdbx_strand_id
1 'polypeptide(L)'
;AGYGEAGEEGRVAEAELVALADELGVLLAGPNGQGVVSTPVDLCAQIVAPYPPAGRIGVASQSGNFVSSFMNLARSSGVGISRAVSAGNAAAVTVADYLDWYADDDATAVGLAYVEGIVDGRGLMDRLATSAARKPLVLVKGGATEGGAQAAASHTGALAANDKIFDGECRAAGITRAATVTEAFEAAATFATQPLPSGPNTIVLTTAGGWGVVTADAITRDPDLRLMELPADLQASIDEKLPPRWSRNNPVDCAGGETRDTIPEVMEMIAAHPEVDAVIYLGIGIQSNQARMMRDGRFYPDHGLERIVNYHERQDERFAEAAVELSERTGKPILVATELAVADPDNPGPATVRRLGRLCYPSGGAAVTALGHLLRYSMHREARSR
;
A
#
# COMPACT_ATOMS: atom_id res chain seq x y z
N ALA A 1 -29.01 -10.47 0.22
CA ALA A 1 -29.82 -9.67 -0.69
C ALA A 1 -31.32 -9.79 -0.32
N GLY A 2 -32.10 -8.77 -0.65
CA GLY A 2 -33.53 -8.76 -0.35
C GLY A 2 -33.91 -7.92 0.88
N TYR A 3 -33.01 -7.12 1.39
CA TYR A 3 -33.16 -6.19 2.50
C TYR A 3 -33.23 -4.72 2.02
N GLY A 4 -32.60 -3.80 2.71
CA GLY A 4 -32.69 -2.37 2.43
C GLY A 4 -32.38 -1.97 0.97
N GLU A 5 -31.55 -2.72 0.26
CA GLU A 5 -31.28 -2.54 -1.16
C GLU A 5 -32.45 -2.96 -2.09
N ALA A 6 -33.37 -3.76 -1.59
CA ALA A 6 -34.52 -4.26 -2.38
C ALA A 6 -35.78 -3.35 -2.35
N GLY A 7 -35.71 -2.18 -1.70
CA GLY A 7 -36.81 -1.22 -1.62
C GLY A 7 -37.49 -1.20 -0.26
N GLU A 8 -38.73 -0.69 -0.20
CA GLU A 8 -39.43 -0.42 1.07
C GLU A 8 -39.71 -1.66 1.91
N GLU A 9 -40.21 -2.73 1.29
CA GLU A 9 -40.43 -4.01 1.99
C GLU A 9 -39.12 -4.58 2.56
N GLY A 10 -38.03 -4.46 1.81
CA GLY A 10 -36.70 -4.88 2.26
C GLY A 10 -36.20 -4.05 3.44
N ARG A 11 -36.48 -2.73 3.47
CA ARG A 11 -36.11 -1.87 4.62
C ARG A 11 -36.89 -2.25 5.89
N VAL A 12 -38.15 -2.58 5.75
CA VAL A 12 -38.97 -3.07 6.89
C VAL A 12 -38.41 -4.38 7.42
N ALA A 13 -38.12 -5.34 6.55
CA ALA A 13 -37.53 -6.63 6.95
C ALA A 13 -36.14 -6.47 7.58
N GLU A 14 -35.34 -5.52 7.11
CA GLU A 14 -34.02 -5.20 7.68
C GLU A 14 -34.15 -4.64 9.11
N ALA A 15 -35.10 -3.69 9.31
CA ALA A 15 -35.35 -3.12 10.62
C ALA A 15 -35.88 -4.16 11.62
N GLU A 16 -36.74 -5.08 11.19
CA GLU A 16 -37.24 -6.20 12.01
C GLU A 16 -36.07 -7.15 12.38
N LEU A 17 -35.18 -7.44 11.45
CA LEU A 17 -34.01 -8.28 11.70
C LEU A 17 -33.05 -7.65 12.72
N VAL A 18 -32.80 -6.34 12.61
CA VAL A 18 -31.99 -5.60 13.57
C VAL A 18 -32.61 -5.62 14.96
N ALA A 19 -33.92 -5.33 15.05
CA ALA A 19 -34.66 -5.35 16.32
C ALA A 19 -34.63 -6.73 17.00
N LEU A 20 -34.75 -7.80 16.22
CA LEU A 20 -34.66 -9.17 16.73
C LEU A 20 -33.23 -9.51 17.21
N ALA A 21 -32.20 -9.07 16.49
CA ALA A 21 -30.82 -9.26 16.91
C ALA A 21 -30.54 -8.55 18.24
N ASP A 22 -31.01 -7.33 18.39
CA ASP A 22 -30.89 -6.55 19.63
C ASP A 22 -31.65 -7.21 20.81
N GLU A 23 -32.87 -7.69 20.59
CA GLU A 23 -33.65 -8.41 21.59
C GLU A 23 -32.92 -9.67 22.08
N LEU A 24 -32.29 -10.39 21.16
CA LEU A 24 -31.57 -11.63 21.48
C LEU A 24 -30.12 -11.41 21.94
N GLY A 25 -29.62 -10.18 21.96
CA GLY A 25 -28.24 -9.85 22.31
C GLY A 25 -27.23 -10.41 21.32
N VAL A 26 -27.58 -10.51 20.03
CA VAL A 26 -26.74 -11.02 18.95
C VAL A 26 -26.17 -9.87 18.12
N LEU A 27 -24.86 -9.86 17.89
CA LEU A 27 -24.25 -8.91 16.98
C LEU A 27 -24.55 -9.29 15.52
N LEU A 28 -25.20 -8.40 14.78
CA LEU A 28 -25.55 -8.59 13.38
C LEU A 28 -24.51 -7.90 12.46
N ALA A 29 -23.67 -8.71 11.78
CA ALA A 29 -22.78 -8.26 10.71
C ALA A 29 -23.50 -8.40 9.35
N GLY A 30 -23.93 -7.29 8.79
CA GLY A 30 -24.76 -7.29 7.57
C GLY A 30 -26.08 -6.58 7.79
N PRO A 31 -27.20 -7.05 7.15
CA PRO A 31 -27.29 -8.21 6.23
C PRO A 31 -26.57 -8.00 4.90
N ASN A 32 -26.72 -8.93 3.98
CA ASN A 32 -26.09 -8.88 2.65
C ASN A 32 -24.55 -8.82 2.66
N GLY A 33 -23.92 -9.32 3.74
CA GLY A 33 -22.46 -9.45 3.85
C GLY A 33 -21.97 -10.78 3.27
N GLN A 34 -20.71 -10.83 2.83
CA GLN A 34 -20.06 -12.04 2.30
C GLN A 34 -19.30 -12.84 3.38
N GLY A 35 -19.20 -12.31 4.59
CA GLY A 35 -18.57 -12.98 5.72
C GLY A 35 -17.37 -12.28 6.30
N VAL A 36 -16.61 -13.05 7.11
CA VAL A 36 -15.48 -12.56 7.89
C VAL A 36 -14.26 -13.47 7.75
N VAL A 37 -13.07 -12.84 7.83
CA VAL A 37 -11.78 -13.51 7.89
C VAL A 37 -10.98 -12.96 9.07
N SER A 38 -10.28 -13.85 9.78
CA SER A 38 -9.36 -13.46 10.86
C SER A 38 -8.14 -14.40 10.84
N THR A 39 -7.03 -13.94 10.26
CA THR A 39 -5.82 -14.75 10.13
C THR A 39 -5.14 -15.09 11.45
N PRO A 40 -5.16 -14.24 12.52
CA PRO A 40 -4.58 -14.59 13.80
C PRO A 40 -5.23 -15.80 14.52
N VAL A 41 -6.42 -16.20 14.11
CA VAL A 41 -7.16 -17.35 14.68
C VAL A 41 -7.62 -18.34 13.59
N ASP A 42 -7.04 -18.27 12.41
CA ASP A 42 -7.33 -19.12 11.25
C ASP A 42 -8.82 -19.23 10.89
N LEU A 43 -9.59 -18.16 11.14
CA LEU A 43 -11.00 -18.10 10.80
C LEU A 43 -11.19 -17.65 9.35
N CYS A 44 -11.89 -18.44 8.56
CA CYS A 44 -12.37 -18.10 7.23
C CYS A 44 -13.86 -18.47 7.10
N ALA A 45 -14.73 -17.55 7.52
CA ALA A 45 -16.18 -17.68 7.38
C ALA A 45 -16.67 -16.75 6.25
N GLN A 46 -16.20 -16.99 5.03
CA GLN A 46 -16.46 -16.18 3.85
C GLN A 46 -16.79 -17.02 2.63
N ILE A 47 -17.74 -16.53 1.78
CA ILE A 47 -18.32 -17.34 0.70
C ILE A 47 -17.58 -17.25 -0.64
N VAL A 48 -16.74 -16.23 -0.92
CA VAL A 48 -16.22 -16.00 -2.27
C VAL A 48 -14.76 -15.62 -2.40
N ALA A 49 -14.02 -15.36 -1.37
CA ALA A 49 -12.66 -14.89 -1.53
C ALA A 49 -11.62 -15.97 -1.19
N PRO A 50 -10.42 -15.92 -1.79
CA PRO A 50 -9.33 -16.75 -1.35
C PRO A 50 -8.90 -16.34 0.06
N TYR A 51 -8.43 -17.28 0.87
CA TYR A 51 -7.83 -16.98 2.16
C TYR A 51 -6.54 -16.15 1.95
N PRO A 52 -6.41 -14.98 2.57
CA PRO A 52 -5.24 -14.12 2.39
C PRO A 52 -4.05 -14.62 3.23
N PRO A 53 -2.81 -14.22 2.90
CA PRO A 53 -1.69 -14.43 3.81
C PRO A 53 -1.93 -13.64 5.12
N ALA A 54 -1.43 -14.19 6.23
CA ALA A 54 -1.45 -13.48 7.52
C ALA A 54 -0.61 -12.20 7.45
N GLY A 55 -1.13 -11.12 8.04
CA GLY A 55 -0.45 -9.83 8.03
C GLY A 55 -1.14 -8.83 8.93
N ARG A 56 -1.00 -7.52 8.66
CA ARG A 56 -1.39 -6.47 9.58
C ARG A 56 -2.40 -5.46 9.03
N ILE A 57 -3.04 -5.74 7.88
CA ILE A 57 -4.07 -4.88 7.31
C ILE A 57 -5.44 -5.34 7.81
N GLY A 58 -6.21 -4.46 8.43
CA GLY A 58 -7.62 -4.68 8.80
C GLY A 58 -8.55 -4.13 7.72
N VAL A 59 -9.35 -4.97 7.09
CA VAL A 59 -10.27 -4.60 6.01
C VAL A 59 -11.71 -4.56 6.49
N ALA A 60 -12.42 -3.44 6.26
CA ALA A 60 -13.86 -3.32 6.48
C ALA A 60 -14.52 -2.70 5.23
N SER A 61 -15.46 -3.38 4.61
CA SER A 61 -16.05 -2.92 3.35
C SER A 61 -17.56 -3.13 3.29
N GLN A 62 -18.30 -2.13 2.84
CA GLN A 62 -19.71 -2.27 2.51
C GLN A 62 -19.91 -3.16 1.27
N SER A 63 -18.92 -3.20 0.37
CA SER A 63 -18.94 -4.07 -0.80
C SER A 63 -18.14 -5.36 -0.55
N GLY A 64 -18.82 -6.52 -0.67
CA GLY A 64 -18.16 -7.82 -0.56
C GLY A 64 -17.12 -8.09 -1.66
N ASN A 65 -17.37 -7.60 -2.88
CA ASN A 65 -16.45 -7.73 -3.98
C ASN A 65 -15.13 -6.99 -3.72
N PHE A 66 -15.15 -5.86 -3.02
CA PHE A 66 -13.91 -5.17 -2.65
C PHE A 66 -13.13 -5.88 -1.55
N VAL A 67 -13.80 -6.57 -0.62
CA VAL A 67 -13.11 -7.46 0.32
C VAL A 67 -12.35 -8.53 -0.47
N SER A 68 -13.01 -9.17 -1.44
CA SER A 68 -12.37 -10.16 -2.32
C SER A 68 -11.21 -9.57 -3.12
N SER A 69 -11.35 -8.35 -3.64
CA SER A 69 -10.27 -7.66 -4.36
C SER A 69 -9.06 -7.41 -3.47
N PHE A 70 -9.26 -6.90 -2.26
CA PHE A 70 -8.18 -6.67 -1.30
C PHE A 70 -7.48 -7.97 -0.88
N MET A 71 -8.22 -9.07 -0.69
CA MET A 71 -7.62 -10.36 -0.38
C MET A 71 -6.80 -10.93 -1.55
N ASN A 72 -7.25 -10.73 -2.79
CA ASN A 72 -6.46 -11.09 -3.98
C ASN A 72 -5.19 -10.25 -4.11
N LEU A 73 -5.27 -8.94 -3.85
CA LEU A 73 -4.10 -8.06 -3.83
C LEU A 73 -3.11 -8.47 -2.73
N ALA A 74 -3.61 -8.85 -1.54
CA ALA A 74 -2.77 -9.36 -0.47
C ALA A 74 -2.02 -10.65 -0.89
N ARG A 75 -2.68 -11.57 -1.58
CA ARG A 75 -2.03 -12.79 -2.10
C ARG A 75 -0.98 -12.49 -3.15
N SER A 76 -1.29 -11.60 -4.09
CA SER A 76 -0.36 -11.29 -5.18
C SER A 76 0.85 -10.48 -4.71
N SER A 77 0.67 -9.61 -3.70
CA SER A 77 1.74 -8.76 -3.17
C SER A 77 2.56 -9.40 -2.05
N GLY A 78 2.02 -10.43 -1.38
CA GLY A 78 2.63 -11.02 -0.18
C GLY A 78 2.43 -10.18 1.10
N VAL A 79 1.80 -8.99 1.03
CA VAL A 79 1.45 -8.20 2.21
C VAL A 79 0.09 -8.62 2.74
N GLY A 80 0.08 -9.19 3.95
CA GLY A 80 -1.08 -9.91 4.46
C GLY A 80 -2.11 -9.05 5.18
N ILE A 81 -3.25 -9.70 5.45
CA ILE A 81 -4.42 -9.16 6.14
C ILE A 81 -4.53 -9.80 7.53
N SER A 82 -4.83 -9.00 8.56
CA SER A 82 -5.16 -9.48 9.91
C SER A 82 -6.64 -9.85 10.01
N ARG A 83 -7.49 -8.95 9.61
CA ARG A 83 -8.95 -9.05 9.66
C ARG A 83 -9.57 -8.59 8.35
N ALA A 84 -10.64 -9.21 7.92
CA ALA A 84 -11.45 -8.72 6.80
C ALA A 84 -12.92 -8.98 7.07
N VAL A 85 -13.75 -7.96 6.85
CA VAL A 85 -15.20 -8.03 7.05
C VAL A 85 -15.91 -7.42 5.86
N SER A 86 -16.87 -8.17 5.32
CA SER A 86 -17.90 -7.65 4.42
C SER A 86 -19.08 -7.18 5.25
N ALA A 87 -19.17 -5.86 5.48
CA ALA A 87 -20.22 -5.27 6.28
C ALA A 87 -21.61 -5.30 5.59
N GLY A 88 -21.65 -5.50 4.27
CA GLY A 88 -22.91 -5.49 3.52
C GLY A 88 -23.70 -4.19 3.71
N ASN A 89 -24.98 -4.30 4.02
CA ASN A 89 -25.84 -3.13 4.30
C ASN A 89 -25.43 -2.38 5.59
N ALA A 90 -24.63 -2.98 6.45
CA ALA A 90 -24.16 -2.40 7.70
C ALA A 90 -25.29 -1.86 8.59
N ALA A 91 -26.39 -2.61 8.67
CA ALA A 91 -27.62 -2.17 9.30
C ALA A 91 -27.52 -2.06 10.84
N ALA A 92 -26.70 -2.89 11.49
CA ALA A 92 -26.44 -2.84 12.91
C ALA A 92 -24.96 -2.53 13.18
N VAL A 93 -24.03 -3.46 12.87
CA VAL A 93 -22.59 -3.21 12.98
C VAL A 93 -22.08 -2.54 11.72
N THR A 94 -21.55 -1.34 11.86
CA THR A 94 -21.12 -0.49 10.74
C THR A 94 -19.62 -0.63 10.43
N VAL A 95 -19.18 -0.10 9.29
CA VAL A 95 -17.75 -0.01 8.94
C VAL A 95 -16.97 0.75 10.01
N ALA A 96 -17.56 1.80 10.62
CA ALA A 96 -16.91 2.55 11.70
C ALA A 96 -16.69 1.68 12.95
N ASP A 97 -17.62 0.77 13.30
CA ASP A 97 -17.44 -0.13 14.44
C ASP A 97 -16.25 -1.06 14.25
N TYR A 98 -16.08 -1.61 13.05
CA TYR A 98 -14.93 -2.44 12.74
C TYR A 98 -13.60 -1.64 12.78
N LEU A 99 -13.58 -0.43 12.23
CA LEU A 99 -12.38 0.42 12.23
C LEU A 99 -12.00 0.88 13.64
N ASP A 100 -12.97 1.18 14.50
CA ASP A 100 -12.74 1.47 15.91
C ASP A 100 -12.11 0.28 16.62
N TRP A 101 -12.63 -0.92 16.36
CA TRP A 101 -12.07 -2.13 16.93
C TRP A 101 -10.65 -2.42 16.39
N TYR A 102 -10.40 -2.23 15.07
CA TYR A 102 -9.06 -2.39 14.48
C TYR A 102 -8.05 -1.41 15.07
N ALA A 103 -8.49 -0.22 15.46
CA ALA A 103 -7.61 0.76 16.08
C ALA A 103 -7.03 0.28 17.42
N ASP A 104 -7.71 -0.63 18.12
CA ASP A 104 -7.28 -1.25 19.38
C ASP A 104 -6.70 -2.66 19.21
N ASP A 105 -6.87 -3.31 18.05
CA ASP A 105 -6.38 -4.68 17.78
C ASP A 105 -4.87 -4.69 17.50
N ASP A 106 -4.07 -5.30 18.37
CA ASP A 106 -2.61 -5.42 18.23
C ASP A 106 -2.16 -6.16 16.95
N ALA A 107 -3.00 -7.03 16.40
CA ALA A 107 -2.73 -7.71 15.15
C ALA A 107 -2.87 -6.79 13.93
N THR A 108 -3.54 -5.63 14.06
CA THR A 108 -3.82 -4.70 12.97
C THR A 108 -2.95 -3.46 13.10
N ALA A 109 -2.23 -3.08 12.04
CA ALA A 109 -1.41 -1.86 11.99
C ALA A 109 -2.09 -0.71 11.25
N VAL A 110 -3.02 -1.01 10.34
CA VAL A 110 -3.72 -0.04 9.48
C VAL A 110 -5.12 -0.52 9.16
N GLY A 111 -6.09 0.38 9.20
CA GLY A 111 -7.45 0.14 8.71
C GLY A 111 -7.56 0.48 7.21
N LEU A 112 -8.19 -0.40 6.44
CA LEU A 112 -8.49 -0.20 5.03
C LEU A 112 -9.99 -0.38 4.83
N ALA A 113 -10.67 0.64 4.31
CA ALA A 113 -12.12 0.56 4.16
C ALA A 113 -12.63 1.05 2.81
N TYR A 114 -13.75 0.46 2.40
CA TYR A 114 -14.60 0.97 1.33
C TYR A 114 -15.96 1.37 1.90
N VAL A 115 -16.37 2.59 1.59
CA VAL A 115 -17.66 3.16 2.01
C VAL A 115 -18.39 3.76 0.80
N GLU A 116 -19.71 3.52 0.69
CA GLU A 116 -20.54 4.08 -0.38
C GLU A 116 -21.84 4.70 0.15
N GLY A 117 -22.49 4.08 1.12
CA GLY A 117 -23.70 4.59 1.77
C GLY A 117 -23.35 5.26 3.10
N ILE A 118 -23.51 6.59 3.18
CA ILE A 118 -23.25 7.37 4.39
C ILE A 118 -24.55 8.01 4.84
N VAL A 119 -25.14 7.50 5.93
CA VAL A 119 -26.40 8.00 6.49
C VAL A 119 -26.16 9.17 7.44
N ASP A 120 -25.26 9.01 8.40
CA ASP A 120 -24.79 10.06 9.31
C ASP A 120 -23.32 10.40 8.98
N GLY A 121 -23.13 11.39 8.13
CA GLY A 121 -21.78 11.79 7.70
C GLY A 121 -20.95 12.40 8.82
N ARG A 122 -21.56 13.16 9.73
CA ARG A 122 -20.83 13.78 10.84
C ARG A 122 -20.42 12.75 11.88
N GLY A 123 -21.34 11.93 12.35
CA GLY A 123 -21.03 10.87 13.31
C GLY A 123 -20.00 9.88 12.78
N LEU A 124 -20.10 9.51 11.48
CA LEU A 124 -19.07 8.70 10.83
C LEU A 124 -17.69 9.37 10.89
N MET A 125 -17.57 10.64 10.47
CA MET A 125 -16.27 11.34 10.43
C MET A 125 -15.68 11.55 11.82
N ASP A 126 -16.47 11.86 12.84
CA ASP A 126 -15.99 12.00 14.23
C ASP A 126 -15.39 10.68 14.74
N ARG A 127 -16.00 9.55 14.42
CA ARG A 127 -15.50 8.22 14.77
C ARG A 127 -14.23 7.88 13.99
N LEU A 128 -14.24 8.08 12.68
CA LEU A 128 -13.06 7.81 11.83
C LEU A 128 -11.86 8.67 12.24
N ALA A 129 -12.07 9.94 12.60
CA ALA A 129 -11.02 10.82 13.12
C ALA A 129 -10.43 10.29 14.45
N THR A 130 -11.28 9.73 15.32
CA THR A 130 -10.84 9.11 16.59
C THR A 130 -9.99 7.87 16.32
N SER A 131 -10.41 7.02 15.38
CA SER A 131 -9.65 5.82 14.99
C SER A 131 -8.35 6.17 14.27
N ALA A 132 -8.36 7.16 13.36
CA ALA A 132 -7.19 7.64 12.64
C ALA A 132 -6.10 8.25 13.54
N ALA A 133 -6.51 8.83 14.68
CA ALA A 133 -5.59 9.34 15.69
C ALA A 133 -4.76 8.22 16.37
N ARG A 134 -5.24 6.99 16.37
CA ARG A 134 -4.60 5.80 16.96
C ARG A 134 -3.78 5.01 15.95
N LYS A 135 -4.35 4.75 14.76
CA LYS A 135 -3.70 4.00 13.68
C LYS A 135 -4.05 4.59 12.31
N PRO A 136 -3.18 4.47 11.30
CA PRO A 136 -3.49 4.92 9.94
C PRO A 136 -4.80 4.32 9.42
N LEU A 137 -5.60 5.15 8.76
CA LEU A 137 -6.79 4.73 8.02
C LEU A 137 -6.65 5.08 6.55
N VAL A 138 -6.98 4.13 5.70
CA VAL A 138 -7.06 4.30 4.25
C VAL A 138 -8.50 4.07 3.80
N LEU A 139 -9.07 5.03 3.09
CA LEU A 139 -10.47 4.96 2.63
C LEU A 139 -10.57 5.07 1.11
N VAL A 140 -11.42 4.21 0.56
CA VAL A 140 -11.99 4.37 -0.79
C VAL A 140 -13.46 4.71 -0.63
N LYS A 141 -13.91 5.83 -1.22
CA LYS A 141 -15.32 6.23 -1.20
C LYS A 141 -15.96 6.02 -2.56
N GLY A 142 -17.02 5.23 -2.61
CA GLY A 142 -17.93 5.15 -3.75
C GLY A 142 -18.72 6.45 -3.93
N GLY A 143 -19.10 6.79 -5.17
CA GLY A 143 -19.90 7.97 -5.44
C GLY A 143 -19.15 9.31 -5.28
N ALA A 144 -17.86 9.36 -5.58
CA ALA A 144 -17.04 10.56 -5.49
C ALA A 144 -17.32 11.58 -6.62
N THR A 145 -17.84 11.13 -7.73
CA THR A 145 -18.23 11.96 -8.89
C THR A 145 -19.74 11.95 -9.09
N GLU A 146 -20.28 12.88 -9.87
CA GLU A 146 -21.72 12.94 -10.17
C GLU A 146 -22.23 11.60 -10.75
N GLY A 147 -21.54 11.04 -11.74
CA GLY A 147 -21.87 9.74 -12.32
C GLY A 147 -21.74 8.58 -11.33
N GLY A 148 -20.69 8.59 -10.50
CA GLY A 148 -20.50 7.63 -9.43
C GLY A 148 -21.57 7.76 -8.33
N ALA A 149 -21.98 8.98 -7.99
CA ALA A 149 -23.06 9.25 -7.02
C ALA A 149 -24.40 8.72 -7.50
N GLN A 150 -24.72 8.89 -8.77
CA GLN A 150 -25.93 8.34 -9.38
C GLN A 150 -25.93 6.80 -9.38
N ALA A 151 -24.78 6.19 -9.69
CA ALA A 151 -24.62 4.74 -9.64
C ALA A 151 -24.75 4.20 -8.20
N ALA A 152 -24.10 4.85 -7.21
CA ALA A 152 -24.18 4.47 -5.80
C ALA A 152 -25.61 4.60 -5.26
N ALA A 153 -26.35 5.67 -5.59
CA ALA A 153 -27.75 5.84 -5.20
C ALA A 153 -28.64 4.71 -5.74
N SER A 154 -28.38 4.26 -6.94
CA SER A 154 -29.10 3.14 -7.54
C SER A 154 -28.78 1.78 -6.91
N HIS A 155 -27.56 1.65 -6.34
CA HIS A 155 -27.06 0.40 -5.74
C HIS A 155 -27.44 0.28 -4.26
N THR A 156 -27.33 1.36 -3.49
CA THR A 156 -27.51 1.35 -2.03
C THR A 156 -28.82 2.02 -1.55
N GLY A 157 -29.49 2.75 -2.43
CA GLY A 157 -30.62 3.58 -2.06
C GLY A 157 -30.27 4.81 -1.19
N ALA A 158 -29.01 5.03 -0.89
CA ALA A 158 -28.54 6.15 -0.09
C ALA A 158 -28.10 7.33 -0.98
N LEU A 159 -28.39 8.57 -0.53
CA LEU A 159 -27.87 9.78 -1.17
C LEU A 159 -26.35 9.87 -0.95
N ALA A 160 -25.61 10.13 -2.03
CA ALA A 160 -24.18 10.36 -1.93
C ALA A 160 -23.90 11.68 -1.19
N ALA A 161 -23.05 11.64 -0.16
CA ALA A 161 -22.58 12.81 0.54
C ALA A 161 -21.73 13.70 -0.39
N ASN A 162 -21.69 15.02 -0.13
CA ASN A 162 -20.84 15.96 -0.88
C ASN A 162 -19.37 15.56 -0.76
N ASP A 163 -18.80 15.16 -1.88
CA ASP A 163 -17.45 14.58 -1.93
C ASP A 163 -16.34 15.55 -1.52
N LYS A 164 -16.50 16.85 -1.81
CA LYS A 164 -15.51 17.89 -1.41
C LYS A 164 -15.49 18.09 0.10
N ILE A 165 -16.63 18.00 0.77
CA ILE A 165 -16.72 18.08 2.23
C ILE A 165 -16.06 16.83 2.82
N PHE A 166 -16.44 15.65 2.34
CA PHE A 166 -15.85 14.39 2.82
C PHE A 166 -14.32 14.36 2.65
N ASP A 167 -13.79 14.83 1.52
CA ASP A 167 -12.36 14.93 1.27
C ASP A 167 -11.67 15.92 2.23
N GLY A 168 -12.29 17.07 2.48
CA GLY A 168 -11.79 18.05 3.45
C GLY A 168 -11.71 17.50 4.87
N GLU A 169 -12.75 16.78 5.32
CA GLU A 169 -12.79 16.12 6.62
C GLU A 169 -11.75 15.00 6.74
N CYS A 170 -11.55 14.18 5.70
CA CYS A 170 -10.51 13.16 5.67
C CYS A 170 -9.12 13.80 5.85
N ARG A 171 -8.82 14.89 5.13
CA ARG A 171 -7.55 15.61 5.30
C ARG A 171 -7.38 16.19 6.71
N ALA A 172 -8.42 16.80 7.26
CA ALA A 172 -8.40 17.37 8.61
C ALA A 172 -8.17 16.29 9.68
N ALA A 173 -8.67 15.08 9.46
CA ALA A 173 -8.52 13.95 10.37
C ALA A 173 -7.23 13.12 10.15
N GLY A 174 -6.41 13.43 9.14
CA GLY A 174 -5.22 12.64 8.78
C GLY A 174 -5.54 11.28 8.16
N ILE A 175 -6.74 11.15 7.58
CA ILE A 175 -7.19 9.93 6.90
C ILE A 175 -6.68 9.95 5.47
N THR A 176 -6.02 8.89 5.05
CA THR A 176 -5.59 8.71 3.66
C THR A 176 -6.80 8.35 2.80
N ARG A 177 -7.08 9.19 1.82
CA ARG A 177 -8.10 8.93 0.83
C ARG A 177 -7.46 8.49 -0.47
N ALA A 178 -7.80 7.28 -0.94
CA ALA A 178 -7.31 6.71 -2.19
C ALA A 178 -8.37 6.82 -3.30
N ALA A 179 -7.93 7.09 -4.51
CA ALA A 179 -8.81 7.23 -5.67
C ALA A 179 -9.24 5.88 -6.27
N THR A 180 -8.40 4.85 -6.10
CA THR A 180 -8.63 3.50 -6.64
C THR A 180 -8.42 2.41 -5.59
N VAL A 181 -8.97 1.23 -5.86
CA VAL A 181 -8.78 0.04 -4.99
C VAL A 181 -7.31 -0.38 -4.92
N THR A 182 -6.59 -0.30 -6.03
CA THR A 182 -5.17 -0.62 -6.09
C THR A 182 -4.34 0.37 -5.24
N GLU A 183 -4.54 1.67 -5.42
CA GLU A 183 -3.89 2.72 -4.61
C GLU A 183 -4.18 2.55 -3.11
N ALA A 184 -5.44 2.23 -2.77
CA ALA A 184 -5.84 2.02 -1.38
C ALA A 184 -5.10 0.83 -0.75
N PHE A 185 -4.99 -0.27 -1.49
CA PHE A 185 -4.25 -1.43 -1.01
C PHE A 185 -2.74 -1.13 -0.91
N GLU A 186 -2.16 -0.47 -1.91
CA GLU A 186 -0.74 -0.07 -1.89
C GLU A 186 -0.44 0.86 -0.71
N ALA A 187 -1.29 1.86 -0.45
CA ALA A 187 -1.16 2.73 0.73
C ALA A 187 -1.26 1.93 2.03
N ALA A 188 -2.26 1.05 2.18
CA ALA A 188 -2.41 0.23 3.38
C ALA A 188 -1.22 -0.73 3.56
N ALA A 189 -0.74 -1.38 2.50
CA ALA A 189 0.42 -2.23 2.52
C ALA A 189 1.69 -1.46 2.93
N THR A 190 1.82 -0.22 2.46
CA THR A 190 2.92 0.67 2.83
C THR A 190 2.87 1.03 4.32
N PHE A 191 1.72 1.46 4.84
CA PHE A 191 1.54 1.72 6.28
C PHE A 191 1.80 0.49 7.16
N ALA A 192 1.44 -0.70 6.66
CA ALA A 192 1.62 -1.93 7.41
C ALA A 192 3.08 -2.39 7.50
N THR A 193 3.95 -1.97 6.56
CA THR A 193 5.26 -2.56 6.35
C THR A 193 6.43 -1.58 6.32
N GLN A 194 6.19 -0.28 6.16
CA GLN A 194 7.24 0.74 6.12
C GLN A 194 7.20 1.64 7.36
N PRO A 195 8.34 2.10 7.86
CA PRO A 195 8.37 3.17 8.86
C PRO A 195 7.86 4.49 8.26
N LEU A 196 7.41 5.39 9.13
CA LEU A 196 7.01 6.73 8.71
C LEU A 196 8.26 7.59 8.42
N PRO A 197 8.29 8.38 7.34
CA PRO A 197 9.38 9.30 7.07
C PRO A 197 9.39 10.46 8.08
N SER A 198 10.57 10.95 8.43
CA SER A 198 10.77 12.10 9.33
C SER A 198 10.60 13.45 8.63
N GLY A 199 10.62 13.47 7.31
CA GLY A 199 10.48 14.68 6.50
C GLY A 199 10.33 14.35 5.01
N PRO A 200 10.37 15.38 4.15
CA PRO A 200 10.06 15.26 2.73
C PRO A 200 11.26 14.83 1.85
N ASN A 201 12.48 14.83 2.37
CA ASN A 201 13.69 14.67 1.58
C ASN A 201 13.82 13.25 1.03
N THR A 202 13.61 13.11 -0.25
CA THR A 202 13.58 11.80 -0.93
C THR A 202 14.73 11.69 -1.93
N ILE A 203 15.45 10.57 -1.87
CA ILE A 203 16.45 10.19 -2.89
C ILE A 203 15.94 9.00 -3.68
N VAL A 204 16.14 9.07 -5.00
CA VAL A 204 15.90 7.95 -5.92
C VAL A 204 17.24 7.31 -6.26
N LEU A 205 17.40 6.03 -5.96
CA LEU A 205 18.53 5.19 -6.40
C LEU A 205 18.05 4.32 -7.56
N THR A 206 18.77 4.31 -8.67
CA THR A 206 18.33 3.57 -9.87
C THR A 206 19.48 2.94 -10.64
N THR A 207 19.21 1.80 -11.28
CA THR A 207 20.00 1.16 -12.31
C THR A 207 19.39 1.34 -13.71
N ALA A 208 18.27 2.09 -13.78
CA ALA A 208 17.50 2.37 -14.99
C ALA A 208 17.20 3.86 -15.11
N GLY A 209 18.07 4.61 -15.77
CA GLY A 209 18.04 6.07 -15.81
C GLY A 209 16.69 6.64 -16.24
N GLY A 210 16.04 6.08 -17.27
CA GLY A 210 14.72 6.54 -17.72
C GLY A 210 13.61 6.41 -16.65
N TRP A 211 13.63 5.35 -15.85
CA TRP A 211 12.69 5.20 -14.72
C TRP A 211 12.96 6.25 -13.64
N GLY A 212 14.24 6.55 -13.39
CA GLY A 212 14.65 7.60 -12.48
C GLY A 212 14.10 8.97 -12.86
N VAL A 213 14.18 9.35 -14.15
CA VAL A 213 13.66 10.63 -14.66
C VAL A 213 12.16 10.76 -14.42
N VAL A 214 11.37 9.76 -14.79
CA VAL A 214 9.91 9.78 -14.59
C VAL A 214 9.52 9.79 -13.12
N THR A 215 10.29 9.10 -12.27
CA THR A 215 10.07 9.09 -10.82
C THR A 215 10.42 10.44 -10.19
N ALA A 216 11.49 11.09 -10.62
CA ALA A 216 11.84 12.46 -10.19
C ALA A 216 10.75 13.47 -10.56
N ASP A 217 10.18 13.34 -11.75
CA ASP A 217 9.02 14.13 -12.17
C ASP A 217 7.80 13.92 -11.26
N ALA A 218 7.54 12.66 -10.88
CA ALA A 218 6.44 12.31 -9.99
C ALA A 218 6.64 12.93 -8.58
N ILE A 219 7.84 12.84 -8.01
CA ILE A 219 8.19 13.46 -6.73
C ILE A 219 8.00 14.98 -6.80
N THR A 220 8.47 15.62 -7.87
CA THR A 220 8.39 17.07 -8.04
C THR A 220 6.94 17.57 -8.19
N ARG A 221 6.02 16.71 -8.69
CA ARG A 221 4.59 17.04 -8.79
C ARG A 221 3.82 16.81 -7.49
N ASP A 222 4.34 16.00 -6.58
CA ASP A 222 3.72 15.82 -5.25
C ASP A 222 4.01 17.08 -4.41
N PRO A 223 2.98 17.73 -3.83
CA PRO A 223 3.15 19.00 -3.13
C PRO A 223 3.94 18.89 -1.81
N ASP A 224 4.02 17.71 -1.25
CA ASP A 224 4.59 17.47 0.08
C ASP A 224 5.98 16.82 0.03
N LEU A 225 6.31 16.08 -1.04
CA LEU A 225 7.60 15.44 -1.22
C LEU A 225 8.65 16.40 -1.81
N ARG A 226 9.91 16.12 -1.55
CA ARG A 226 11.05 16.86 -2.09
C ARG A 226 12.07 15.93 -2.72
N LEU A 227 12.32 16.09 -4.01
CA LEU A 227 13.51 15.55 -4.67
C LEU A 227 14.71 16.37 -4.18
N MET A 228 15.41 15.89 -3.13
CA MET A 228 16.47 16.68 -2.51
C MET A 228 17.74 16.71 -3.37
N GLU A 229 18.48 17.82 -3.31
CA GLU A 229 19.83 17.86 -3.84
C GLU A 229 20.76 16.98 -2.99
N LEU A 230 21.74 16.34 -3.63
CA LEU A 230 22.68 15.51 -2.89
C LEU A 230 23.60 16.37 -2.02
N PRO A 231 23.69 16.13 -0.71
CA PRO A 231 24.70 16.73 0.14
C PRO A 231 26.11 16.44 -0.39
N ALA A 232 27.01 17.41 -0.27
CA ALA A 232 28.35 17.33 -0.87
C ALA A 232 29.19 16.16 -0.32
N ASP A 233 29.06 15.84 0.96
CA ASP A 233 29.72 14.71 1.61
C ASP A 233 29.15 13.37 1.16
N LEU A 234 27.82 13.27 1.00
CA LEU A 234 27.17 12.09 0.43
C LEU A 234 27.60 11.88 -1.02
N GLN A 235 27.59 12.96 -1.82
CA GLN A 235 28.05 12.88 -3.22
C GLN A 235 29.50 12.42 -3.31
N ALA A 236 30.40 12.96 -2.46
CA ALA A 236 31.79 12.54 -2.42
C ALA A 236 31.96 11.05 -2.06
N SER A 237 31.17 10.57 -1.10
CA SER A 237 31.18 9.14 -0.72
C SER A 237 30.70 8.23 -1.85
N ILE A 238 29.65 8.65 -2.59
CA ILE A 238 29.15 7.92 -3.76
C ILE A 238 30.15 7.96 -4.93
N ASP A 239 30.86 9.07 -5.13
CA ASP A 239 31.92 9.21 -6.15
C ASP A 239 33.05 8.16 -6.00
N GLU A 240 33.33 7.70 -4.78
CA GLU A 240 34.30 6.64 -4.51
C GLU A 240 33.80 5.24 -4.93
N LYS A 241 32.50 5.05 -5.08
CA LYS A 241 31.89 3.74 -5.37
C LYS A 241 31.41 3.59 -6.79
N LEU A 242 30.91 4.67 -7.40
CA LEU A 242 30.36 4.66 -8.74
C LEU A 242 31.37 5.13 -9.80
N PRO A 243 31.21 4.68 -11.05
CA PRO A 243 32.08 5.11 -12.14
C PRO A 243 31.92 6.62 -12.41
N PRO A 244 32.97 7.31 -12.95
CA PRO A 244 32.92 8.76 -13.18
C PRO A 244 31.74 9.26 -14.03
N ARG A 245 31.06 8.37 -14.76
CA ARG A 245 29.91 8.66 -15.62
C ARG A 245 28.55 8.60 -14.93
N TRP A 246 28.49 8.31 -13.61
CA TRP A 246 27.21 8.33 -12.89
C TRP A 246 26.62 9.74 -12.83
N SER A 247 25.34 9.87 -12.56
CA SER A 247 24.59 11.13 -12.72
C SER A 247 25.05 12.32 -11.88
N ARG A 248 25.73 12.08 -10.75
CA ARG A 248 26.17 13.07 -9.74
C ARG A 248 25.05 14.01 -9.26
N ASN A 249 23.84 13.52 -9.31
CA ASN A 249 22.64 14.21 -8.84
C ASN A 249 21.62 13.19 -8.36
N ASN A 250 20.49 13.68 -7.87
CA ASN A 250 19.30 12.89 -7.62
C ASN A 250 18.37 12.97 -8.85
N PRO A 251 18.00 11.86 -9.50
CA PRO A 251 18.26 10.46 -9.16
C PRO A 251 19.72 10.03 -9.21
N VAL A 252 20.13 9.20 -8.24
CA VAL A 252 21.43 8.53 -8.23
C VAL A 252 21.37 7.37 -9.23
N ASP A 253 21.77 7.65 -10.47
CA ASP A 253 21.84 6.65 -11.54
C ASP A 253 23.24 6.03 -11.57
N CYS A 254 23.35 4.74 -11.30
CA CYS A 254 24.59 3.98 -11.26
C CYS A 254 25.26 3.80 -12.63
N ALA A 255 24.58 4.16 -13.72
CA ALA A 255 25.10 4.19 -15.09
C ALA A 255 25.75 2.88 -15.56
N GLY A 256 25.24 1.72 -15.15
CA GLY A 256 25.79 0.41 -15.52
C GLY A 256 27.17 0.13 -14.93
N GLY A 257 27.46 0.73 -13.79
CA GLY A 257 28.71 0.52 -13.04
C GLY A 257 28.58 -0.42 -11.85
N GLU A 258 27.48 -1.16 -11.76
CA GLU A 258 27.18 -2.02 -10.63
C GLU A 258 28.14 -3.22 -10.58
N THR A 259 28.73 -3.38 -9.43
CA THR A 259 29.39 -4.61 -9.01
C THR A 259 28.50 -5.33 -8.01
N ARG A 260 28.96 -6.49 -7.54
CA ARG A 260 28.21 -7.32 -6.59
C ARG A 260 27.64 -6.55 -5.40
N ASP A 261 28.39 -5.63 -4.83
CA ASP A 261 28.09 -4.96 -3.56
C ASP A 261 27.71 -3.47 -3.74
N THR A 262 27.86 -2.92 -4.94
CA THR A 262 27.69 -1.49 -5.22
C THR A 262 26.31 -0.98 -4.82
N ILE A 263 25.22 -1.66 -5.22
CA ILE A 263 23.87 -1.20 -4.93
C ILE A 263 23.56 -1.22 -3.42
N PRO A 264 23.83 -2.30 -2.67
CA PRO A 264 23.70 -2.30 -1.21
C PRO A 264 24.51 -1.21 -0.52
N GLU A 265 25.79 -1.03 -0.91
CA GLU A 265 26.68 -0.03 -0.30
C GLU A 265 26.18 1.41 -0.55
N VAL A 266 25.80 1.75 -1.78
CA VAL A 266 25.26 3.08 -2.11
C VAL A 266 23.93 3.31 -1.43
N MET A 267 23.06 2.30 -1.38
CA MET A 267 21.79 2.37 -0.66
C MET A 267 22.00 2.62 0.83
N GLU A 268 23.00 1.97 1.44
CA GLU A 268 23.37 2.19 2.83
C GLU A 268 23.87 3.61 3.08
N MET A 269 24.77 4.14 2.23
CA MET A 269 25.26 5.52 2.34
C MET A 269 24.09 6.52 2.30
N ILE A 270 23.16 6.33 1.37
CA ILE A 270 21.99 7.19 1.21
C ILE A 270 21.07 7.08 2.44
N ALA A 271 20.71 5.86 2.84
CA ALA A 271 19.77 5.64 3.94
C ALA A 271 20.34 6.08 5.31
N ALA A 272 21.65 5.95 5.51
CA ALA A 272 22.33 6.37 6.74
C ALA A 272 22.49 7.89 6.84
N HIS A 273 22.42 8.64 5.73
CA HIS A 273 22.65 10.07 5.74
C HIS A 273 21.53 10.81 6.52
N PRO A 274 21.87 11.72 7.47
CA PRO A 274 20.88 12.33 8.37
C PRO A 274 19.83 13.21 7.67
N GLU A 275 20.17 13.84 6.55
CA GLU A 275 19.27 14.71 5.80
C GLU A 275 18.31 13.96 4.87
N VAL A 276 18.48 12.65 4.69
CA VAL A 276 17.62 11.81 3.86
C VAL A 276 16.48 11.25 4.71
N ASP A 277 15.24 11.46 4.29
CA ASP A 277 14.06 10.99 5.00
C ASP A 277 13.46 9.71 4.39
N ALA A 278 13.63 9.50 3.08
CA ALA A 278 13.12 8.34 2.36
C ALA A 278 13.97 7.99 1.14
N VAL A 279 13.93 6.72 0.75
CA VAL A 279 14.59 6.22 -0.46
C VAL A 279 13.57 5.50 -1.35
N ILE A 280 13.61 5.76 -2.67
CA ILE A 280 12.93 4.95 -3.67
C ILE A 280 14.00 4.24 -4.48
N TYR A 281 14.01 2.90 -4.41
CA TYR A 281 14.94 2.08 -5.19
C TYR A 281 14.24 1.53 -6.43
N LEU A 282 14.78 1.86 -7.61
CA LEU A 282 14.30 1.42 -8.91
C LEU A 282 15.32 0.48 -9.56
N GLY A 283 14.82 -0.53 -10.24
CA GLY A 283 15.67 -1.44 -11.00
C GLY A 283 15.68 -2.87 -10.47
N ILE A 284 14.91 -3.13 -9.39
CA ILE A 284 14.72 -4.50 -8.92
C ILE A 284 14.14 -5.37 -10.04
N GLY A 285 14.70 -6.56 -10.24
CA GLY A 285 14.28 -7.48 -11.29
C GLY A 285 14.98 -7.32 -12.64
N ILE A 286 15.79 -6.26 -12.85
CA ILE A 286 16.53 -6.06 -14.11
C ILE A 286 17.58 -7.16 -14.30
N GLN A 287 18.34 -7.50 -13.27
CA GLN A 287 19.35 -8.55 -13.30
C GLN A 287 18.70 -9.91 -13.60
N SER A 288 17.60 -10.23 -12.94
CA SER A 288 16.85 -11.46 -13.16
C SER A 288 16.22 -11.54 -14.57
N ASN A 289 15.75 -10.40 -15.11
CA ASN A 289 15.27 -10.35 -16.48
C ASN A 289 16.41 -10.62 -17.47
N GLN A 290 17.61 -10.10 -17.23
CA GLN A 290 18.79 -10.41 -18.02
C GLN A 290 19.17 -11.90 -17.91
N ALA A 291 19.10 -12.48 -16.73
CA ALA A 291 19.30 -13.91 -16.49
C ALA A 291 18.32 -14.76 -17.32
N ARG A 292 17.04 -14.38 -17.32
CA ARG A 292 16.03 -15.07 -18.15
C ARG A 292 16.35 -15.04 -19.64
N MET A 293 16.72 -13.87 -20.15
CA MET A 293 17.12 -13.75 -21.56
C MET A 293 18.30 -14.65 -21.91
N MET A 294 19.28 -14.79 -21.00
CA MET A 294 20.41 -15.70 -21.18
C MET A 294 19.96 -17.18 -21.14
N ARG A 295 19.04 -17.52 -20.22
CA ARG A 295 18.49 -18.89 -20.07
C ARG A 295 17.72 -19.33 -21.29
N ASP A 296 16.98 -18.42 -21.95
CA ASP A 296 16.25 -18.66 -23.19
C ASP A 296 17.18 -18.70 -24.42
N GLY A 297 18.44 -18.34 -24.25
CA GLY A 297 19.46 -18.32 -25.30
C GLY A 297 19.92 -19.73 -25.72
N ARG A 298 20.25 -19.90 -26.99
CA ARG A 298 20.64 -21.21 -27.59
C ARG A 298 21.88 -21.85 -26.98
N PHE A 299 22.71 -21.10 -26.25
CA PHE A 299 23.95 -21.59 -25.65
C PHE A 299 23.82 -21.96 -24.19
N TYR A 300 22.68 -21.72 -23.55
CA TYR A 300 22.44 -22.13 -22.18
C TYR A 300 22.25 -23.65 -22.09
N PRO A 301 22.80 -24.34 -21.08
CA PRO A 301 23.56 -23.82 -19.90
C PRO A 301 25.10 -23.71 -20.11
N ASP A 302 25.58 -23.99 -21.31
CA ASP A 302 27.00 -24.11 -21.62
C ASP A 302 27.78 -22.78 -21.53
N HIS A 303 29.09 -22.84 -21.77
CA HIS A 303 30.00 -21.68 -21.79
C HIS A 303 30.00 -20.84 -20.50
N GLY A 304 29.61 -21.41 -19.36
CA GLY A 304 29.55 -20.72 -18.08
C GLY A 304 28.29 -19.87 -17.89
N LEU A 305 27.32 -19.95 -18.80
CA LEU A 305 26.09 -19.16 -18.73
C LEU A 305 25.24 -19.51 -17.51
N GLU A 306 25.19 -20.80 -17.11
CA GLU A 306 24.50 -21.18 -15.88
C GLU A 306 25.02 -20.42 -14.64
N ARG A 307 26.31 -20.28 -14.50
CA ARG A 307 26.92 -19.51 -13.40
C ARG A 307 26.57 -18.03 -13.47
N ILE A 308 26.53 -17.46 -14.68
CA ILE A 308 26.19 -16.05 -14.90
C ILE A 308 24.72 -15.80 -14.58
N VAL A 309 23.83 -16.66 -15.04
CA VAL A 309 22.38 -16.63 -14.75
C VAL A 309 22.15 -16.66 -13.25
N ASN A 310 22.71 -17.65 -12.55
CA ASN A 310 22.61 -17.78 -11.11
C ASN A 310 23.19 -16.56 -10.36
N TYR A 311 24.24 -15.94 -10.88
CA TYR A 311 24.80 -14.71 -10.33
C TYR A 311 23.78 -13.55 -10.41
N HIS A 312 23.19 -13.32 -11.58
CA HIS A 312 22.23 -12.21 -11.78
C HIS A 312 20.97 -12.37 -10.91
N GLU A 313 20.40 -13.57 -10.84
CA GLU A 313 19.23 -13.83 -9.98
C GLU A 313 19.54 -13.54 -8.51
N ARG A 314 20.70 -14.02 -8.00
CA ARG A 314 21.13 -13.74 -6.63
C ARG A 314 21.40 -12.26 -6.36
N GLN A 315 21.75 -11.47 -7.37
CA GLN A 315 21.96 -10.04 -7.18
C GLN A 315 20.65 -9.32 -6.87
N ASP A 316 19.58 -9.59 -7.61
CA ASP A 316 18.26 -9.00 -7.33
C ASP A 316 17.74 -9.43 -5.94
N GLU A 317 17.94 -10.70 -5.55
CA GLU A 317 17.59 -11.15 -4.20
C GLU A 317 18.33 -10.34 -3.12
N ARG A 318 19.64 -10.16 -3.28
CA ARG A 318 20.46 -9.38 -2.34
C ARG A 318 20.06 -7.91 -2.29
N PHE A 319 19.68 -7.31 -3.41
CA PHE A 319 19.23 -5.92 -3.44
C PHE A 319 17.90 -5.76 -2.70
N ALA A 320 16.99 -6.72 -2.86
CA ALA A 320 15.73 -6.74 -2.12
C ALA A 320 15.97 -6.91 -0.59
N GLU A 321 16.85 -7.84 -0.21
CA GLU A 321 17.23 -8.09 1.20
C GLU A 321 17.86 -6.84 1.82
N ALA A 322 18.80 -6.20 1.12
CA ALA A 322 19.44 -4.97 1.58
C ALA A 322 18.44 -3.82 1.78
N ALA A 323 17.48 -3.64 0.88
CA ALA A 323 16.47 -2.60 1.02
C ALA A 323 15.61 -2.79 2.28
N VAL A 324 15.20 -4.02 2.57
CA VAL A 324 14.41 -4.33 3.77
C VAL A 324 15.24 -4.15 5.04
N GLU A 325 16.44 -4.75 5.09
CA GLU A 325 17.35 -4.66 6.25
C GLU A 325 17.71 -3.20 6.57
N LEU A 326 18.05 -2.41 5.55
CA LEU A 326 18.40 -1.00 5.72
C LEU A 326 17.22 -0.18 6.22
N SER A 327 16.01 -0.42 5.69
CA SER A 327 14.80 0.24 6.17
C SER A 327 14.55 -0.03 7.66
N GLU A 328 14.70 -1.27 8.09
CA GLU A 328 14.53 -1.65 9.50
C GLU A 328 15.61 -1.06 10.41
N ARG A 329 16.86 -1.09 9.98
CA ARG A 329 18.00 -0.59 10.74
C ARG A 329 18.03 0.94 10.86
N THR A 330 17.66 1.65 9.79
CA THR A 330 17.69 3.13 9.77
C THR A 330 16.39 3.76 10.26
N GLY A 331 15.29 2.99 10.32
CA GLY A 331 13.96 3.52 10.61
C GLY A 331 13.41 4.42 9.52
N LYS A 332 13.96 4.36 8.30
CA LYS A 332 13.51 5.17 7.16
C LYS A 332 12.81 4.31 6.11
N PRO A 333 11.75 4.79 5.45
CA PRO A 333 11.12 4.03 4.38
C PRO A 333 12.06 3.89 3.19
N ILE A 334 12.19 2.64 2.71
CA ILE A 334 12.86 2.30 1.46
C ILE A 334 11.86 1.54 0.60
N LEU A 335 11.31 2.24 -0.40
CA LEU A 335 10.29 1.70 -1.29
C LEU A 335 10.95 1.12 -2.54
N VAL A 336 10.70 -0.16 -2.80
CA VAL A 336 11.28 -0.88 -3.94
C VAL A 336 10.28 -0.96 -5.07
N ALA A 337 10.63 -0.49 -6.26
CA ALA A 337 9.75 -0.48 -7.41
C ALA A 337 10.38 -1.05 -8.69
N THR A 338 9.53 -1.60 -9.56
CA THR A 338 9.94 -2.17 -10.86
C THR A 338 8.87 -1.94 -11.92
N GLU A 339 9.27 -1.56 -13.12
CA GLU A 339 8.38 -1.48 -14.27
C GLU A 339 8.22 -2.85 -14.99
N LEU A 340 8.87 -3.90 -14.48
CA LEU A 340 8.88 -5.25 -15.09
C LEU A 340 7.83 -6.19 -14.48
N ALA A 341 7.16 -5.81 -13.40
CA ALA A 341 6.29 -6.70 -12.62
C ALA A 341 5.14 -7.30 -13.44
N VAL A 342 4.59 -6.57 -14.39
CA VAL A 342 3.50 -7.05 -15.27
C VAL A 342 4.01 -8.07 -16.29
N ALA A 343 5.24 -7.90 -16.79
CA ALA A 343 5.83 -8.77 -17.78
C ALA A 343 6.34 -10.09 -17.20
N ASP A 344 6.78 -10.07 -15.93
CA ASP A 344 7.34 -11.22 -15.25
C ASP A 344 7.01 -11.21 -13.75
N PRO A 345 5.82 -11.69 -13.35
CA PRO A 345 5.40 -11.69 -11.96
C PRO A 345 6.21 -12.64 -11.07
N ASP A 346 6.90 -13.62 -11.65
CA ASP A 346 7.73 -14.60 -10.95
C ASP A 346 9.22 -14.22 -10.92
N ASN A 347 9.55 -13.02 -11.40
CA ASN A 347 10.91 -12.51 -11.35
C ASN A 347 11.48 -12.56 -9.91
N PRO A 348 12.69 -13.16 -9.70
CA PRO A 348 13.29 -13.33 -8.38
C PRO A 348 13.41 -12.07 -7.54
N GLY A 349 13.63 -10.91 -8.12
CA GLY A 349 13.72 -9.64 -7.41
C GLY A 349 12.40 -9.26 -6.73
N PRO A 350 11.32 -8.98 -7.46
CA PRO A 350 9.99 -8.76 -6.88
C PRO A 350 9.49 -9.91 -6.01
N ALA A 351 9.79 -11.16 -6.37
CA ALA A 351 9.41 -12.33 -5.57
C ALA A 351 10.08 -12.31 -4.19
N THR A 352 11.34 -11.89 -4.11
CA THR A 352 12.06 -11.76 -2.84
C THR A 352 11.48 -10.63 -1.98
N VAL A 353 11.17 -9.48 -2.55
CA VAL A 353 10.49 -8.39 -1.82
C VAL A 353 9.18 -8.89 -1.20
N ARG A 354 8.36 -9.64 -1.97
CA ARG A 354 7.13 -10.27 -1.47
C ARG A 354 7.40 -11.30 -0.36
N ARG A 355 8.39 -12.17 -0.53
CA ARG A 355 8.78 -13.18 0.47
C ARG A 355 9.20 -12.54 1.80
N LEU A 356 9.78 -11.34 1.75
CA LEU A 356 10.15 -10.54 2.92
C LEU A 356 8.96 -9.75 3.51
N GLY A 357 7.74 -9.95 3.01
CA GLY A 357 6.53 -9.31 3.51
C GLY A 357 6.43 -7.81 3.18
N ARG A 358 7.16 -7.34 2.15
CA ARG A 358 7.14 -5.96 1.68
C ARG A 358 6.45 -5.85 0.32
N LEU A 359 5.89 -4.68 0.04
CA LEU A 359 5.32 -4.39 -1.26
C LEU A 359 6.43 -4.04 -2.26
N CYS A 360 6.46 -4.73 -3.40
CA CYS A 360 7.19 -4.28 -4.58
C CYS A 360 6.22 -3.48 -5.46
N TYR A 361 6.47 -2.18 -5.62
CA TYR A 361 5.57 -1.29 -6.35
C TYR A 361 5.69 -1.54 -7.86
N PRO A 362 4.57 -1.50 -8.60
CA PRO A 362 4.57 -1.77 -10.05
C PRO A 362 5.22 -0.64 -10.87
N SER A 363 5.47 0.51 -10.26
CA SER A 363 6.14 1.65 -10.89
C SER A 363 6.74 2.61 -9.87
N GLY A 364 7.67 3.45 -10.33
CA GLY A 364 8.19 4.57 -9.52
C GLY A 364 7.07 5.54 -9.11
N GLY A 365 6.11 5.80 -9.99
CA GLY A 365 4.95 6.66 -9.69
C GLY A 365 4.07 6.11 -8.57
N ALA A 366 3.81 4.79 -8.54
CA ALA A 366 3.07 4.15 -7.46
C ALA A 366 3.82 4.27 -6.11
N ALA A 367 5.14 4.06 -6.12
CA ALA A 367 5.97 4.24 -4.93
C ALA A 367 5.94 5.69 -4.42
N VAL A 368 5.98 6.69 -5.31
CA VAL A 368 5.87 8.12 -4.96
C VAL A 368 4.51 8.42 -4.32
N THR A 369 3.41 7.94 -4.91
CA THR A 369 2.06 8.14 -4.34
C THR A 369 1.96 7.54 -2.93
N ALA A 370 2.46 6.32 -2.74
CA ALA A 370 2.46 5.64 -1.45
C ALA A 370 3.33 6.38 -0.41
N LEU A 371 4.52 6.85 -0.80
CA LEU A 371 5.38 7.66 0.07
C LEU A 371 4.73 8.99 0.45
N GLY A 372 4.04 9.66 -0.48
CA GLY A 372 3.29 10.87 -0.20
C GLY A 372 2.19 10.65 0.86
N HIS A 373 1.49 9.51 0.80
CA HIS A 373 0.50 9.15 1.83
C HIS A 373 1.16 8.93 3.20
N LEU A 374 2.29 8.22 3.27
CA LEU A 374 3.06 8.06 4.49
C LEU A 374 3.49 9.39 5.11
N LEU A 375 4.04 10.29 4.28
CA LEU A 375 4.52 11.59 4.74
C LEU A 375 3.37 12.46 5.29
N ARG A 376 2.26 12.57 4.55
CA ARG A 376 1.09 13.35 4.99
C ARG A 376 0.57 12.87 6.34
N TYR A 377 0.52 11.55 6.56
CA TYR A 377 0.13 10.99 7.85
C TYR A 377 1.16 11.30 8.94
N SER A 378 2.47 11.17 8.65
CA SER A 378 3.53 11.52 9.59
C SER A 378 3.43 12.98 10.04
N MET A 379 3.30 13.91 9.10
CA MET A 379 3.13 15.34 9.37
C MET A 379 1.88 15.64 10.21
N HIS A 380 0.76 14.96 9.90
CA HIS A 380 -0.48 15.12 10.68
C HIS A 380 -0.29 14.68 12.13
N ARG A 381 0.35 13.53 12.36
CA ARG A 381 0.66 13.05 13.73
C ARG A 381 1.55 14.01 14.50
N GLU A 382 2.59 14.53 13.88
CA GLU A 382 3.50 15.50 14.52
C GLU A 382 2.78 16.80 14.90
N ALA A 383 1.92 17.32 13.99
CA ALA A 383 1.14 18.52 14.26
C ALA A 383 0.20 18.36 15.45
N ARG A 384 -0.31 17.16 15.73
CA ARG A 384 -1.17 16.86 16.89
C ARG A 384 -0.40 16.62 18.20
N SER A 385 0.88 16.32 18.09
CA SER A 385 1.74 16.05 19.28
C SER A 385 2.35 17.33 19.86
N ARG A 386 2.26 18.44 19.11
CA ARG A 386 2.67 19.79 19.52
C ARG A 386 1.52 20.55 20.16
#